data_9516f2a033a3061d2054234e89d6bdf4
#
_entry.id   9516f2a033a3061d2054234e89d6bdf4
#
_cell.length_a   1.000
_cell.length_b   1.000
_cell.length_c   1.000
_cell.angle_alpha   90.00
_cell.angle_beta   90.00
_cell.angle_gamma   90.00
#
_symmetry.space_group_name_H-M   'P 1'
#
loop_
_entity.id
_entity.type
_entity.pdbx_description
1 polymer ?
#
loop_
_entity_poly.entity_id
_entity_poly.type
_entity_poly.pdbx_seq_one_letter_code
_entity_poly.pdbx_strand_id
1 'polypeptide(L)'
;RKTNRPLLNAGGRRKVKEYREDLIASGKYREMPPMLEIRYLDMPVSDLPVSAGTGAFLDEGNFEMVSFPESSIPDGAEFGVRVSGDSMEPVYHDGQIVWVQQCETLRTGEVGVMIYDGQGYIKAYAEQEPDDPEAYLGSDGVRRMQPVMVSYNKAYAPKPASPELEFRIVGRVL
;
A
#
# COMPACT_ATOMS: atom_id res chain seq x y z
N ARG A 1 38.66 -3.49 -44.94
CA ARG A 1 39.77 -4.46 -44.75
C ARG A 1 39.17 -5.71 -44.15
N LYS A 2 39.01 -6.80 -44.92
CA LYS A 2 38.63 -8.13 -44.40
C LYS A 2 39.81 -8.65 -43.61
N THR A 3 39.68 -8.73 -42.28
CA THR A 3 40.67 -9.41 -41.43
C THR A 3 40.64 -10.88 -41.73
N ASN A 4 41.68 -11.37 -42.43
CA ASN A 4 41.86 -12.77 -42.74
C ASN A 4 42.27 -13.49 -41.41
N ARG A 5 41.28 -13.87 -40.60
CA ARG A 5 41.54 -14.68 -39.39
C ARG A 5 41.73 -16.14 -39.89
N PRO A 6 42.85 -16.77 -39.55
CA PRO A 6 43.06 -18.17 -39.89
C PRO A 6 41.98 -19.03 -39.30
N LEU A 7 41.31 -19.83 -40.12
CA LEU A 7 40.25 -20.76 -39.71
C LEU A 7 40.88 -21.98 -39.06
N LEU A 8 40.39 -22.36 -37.89
CA LEU A 8 40.78 -23.59 -37.21
C LEU A 8 40.34 -24.79 -37.99
N ASN A 9 41.19 -25.79 -38.11
CA ASN A 9 40.87 -27.12 -38.63
C ASN A 9 39.90 -27.86 -37.65
N ALA A 10 39.40 -29.04 -38.07
CA ALA A 10 38.46 -29.82 -37.25
C ALA A 10 39.00 -30.15 -35.82
N GLY A 11 40.29 -30.47 -35.68
CA GLY A 11 40.92 -30.71 -34.41
C GLY A 11 40.99 -29.45 -33.51
N GLY A 12 41.31 -28.29 -34.09
CA GLY A 12 41.34 -27.05 -33.38
C GLY A 12 39.95 -26.60 -32.88
N ARG A 13 38.91 -26.78 -33.70
CA ARG A 13 37.53 -26.52 -33.29
C ARG A 13 37.06 -27.41 -32.15
N ARG A 14 37.45 -28.72 -32.15
CA ARG A 14 37.11 -29.62 -31.06
C ARG A 14 37.76 -29.19 -29.73
N LYS A 15 39.06 -28.85 -29.77
CA LYS A 15 39.78 -28.36 -28.58
C LYS A 15 39.21 -27.08 -28.00
N VAL A 16 38.78 -26.15 -28.83
CA VAL A 16 38.11 -24.90 -28.39
C VAL A 16 36.78 -25.24 -27.70
N LYS A 17 36.01 -26.19 -28.24
CA LYS A 17 34.76 -26.65 -27.62
C LYS A 17 35.00 -27.28 -26.26
N GLU A 18 35.92 -28.25 -26.17
CA GLU A 18 36.32 -28.89 -24.93
C GLU A 18 36.76 -27.86 -23.86
N TYR A 19 37.64 -26.96 -24.23
CA TYR A 19 38.12 -25.90 -23.32
C TYR A 19 36.99 -24.99 -22.84
N ARG A 20 36.04 -24.63 -23.72
CA ARG A 20 34.85 -23.87 -23.33
C ARG A 20 34.00 -24.61 -22.30
N GLU A 21 33.78 -25.92 -22.51
CA GLU A 21 33.02 -26.76 -21.60
C GLU A 21 33.71 -26.86 -20.23
N ASP A 22 35.02 -27.00 -20.21
CA ASP A 22 35.82 -27.00 -18.97
C ASP A 22 35.71 -25.64 -18.22
N LEU A 23 35.77 -24.52 -18.94
CA LEU A 23 35.62 -23.19 -18.33
C LEU A 23 34.22 -23.01 -17.71
N ILE A 24 33.18 -23.49 -18.40
CA ILE A 24 31.80 -23.47 -17.90
C ILE A 24 31.66 -24.35 -16.66
N ALA A 25 32.19 -25.57 -16.73
CA ALA A 25 32.13 -26.55 -15.63
C ALA A 25 32.89 -26.07 -14.39
N SER A 26 34.01 -25.36 -14.58
CA SER A 26 34.80 -24.81 -13.47
C SER A 26 34.04 -23.79 -12.62
N GLY A 27 33.03 -23.15 -13.18
CA GLY A 27 32.28 -22.06 -12.53
C GLY A 27 33.08 -20.78 -12.30
N LYS A 28 34.40 -20.82 -12.54
CA LYS A 28 35.33 -19.71 -12.22
C LYS A 28 35.08 -18.43 -13.02
N TYR A 29 34.46 -18.55 -14.19
CA TYR A 29 34.19 -17.45 -15.12
C TYR A 29 32.69 -17.24 -15.33
N ARG A 30 31.86 -17.65 -14.37
CA ARG A 30 30.43 -17.33 -14.41
C ARG A 30 30.26 -15.80 -14.24
N GLU A 31 29.51 -15.21 -15.15
CA GLU A 31 28.98 -13.89 -14.91
C GLU A 31 28.07 -13.95 -13.70
N MET A 32 28.45 -13.27 -12.63
CA MET A 32 27.52 -13.09 -11.52
C MET A 32 26.47 -12.07 -11.98
N PRO A 33 25.16 -12.37 -11.81
CA PRO A 33 24.16 -11.38 -12.06
C PRO A 33 24.47 -10.15 -11.21
N PRO A 34 24.22 -8.94 -11.72
CA PRO A 34 24.43 -7.73 -10.95
C PRO A 34 23.71 -7.87 -9.60
N MET A 35 24.44 -7.65 -8.53
CA MET A 35 23.87 -7.63 -7.19
C MET A 35 22.92 -6.44 -7.15
N LEU A 36 21.61 -6.70 -7.15
CA LEU A 36 20.63 -5.65 -7.00
C LEU A 36 20.80 -5.06 -5.59
N GLU A 37 21.25 -3.82 -5.52
CA GLU A 37 21.26 -3.08 -4.26
C GLU A 37 19.81 -2.84 -3.87
N ILE A 38 19.35 -3.46 -2.80
CA ILE A 38 18.05 -3.18 -2.23
C ILE A 38 18.18 -1.84 -1.48
N ARG A 39 17.50 -0.84 -2.00
CA ARG A 39 17.38 0.45 -1.31
C ARG A 39 16.26 0.35 -0.29
N TYR A 40 16.51 0.90 0.88
CA TYR A 40 15.52 1.00 1.95
C TYR A 40 15.11 2.45 2.12
N LEU A 41 13.82 2.65 2.39
CA LEU A 41 13.23 3.95 2.71
C LEU A 41 12.58 3.86 4.09
N ASP A 42 12.82 4.86 4.93
CA ASP A 42 12.15 4.97 6.22
C ASP A 42 10.79 5.64 6.02
N MET A 43 9.74 4.94 6.40
CA MET A 43 8.36 5.39 6.25
C MET A 43 7.68 5.48 7.61
N PRO A 44 6.88 6.53 7.86
CA PRO A 44 6.08 6.61 9.07
C PRO A 44 4.97 5.56 9.05
N VAL A 45 4.84 4.80 10.12
CA VAL A 45 3.79 3.79 10.31
C VAL A 45 3.03 4.10 11.59
N SER A 46 1.71 4.10 11.52
CA SER A 46 0.82 4.29 12.66
C SER A 46 0.07 3.01 12.99
N ASP A 47 -0.14 2.76 14.27
CA ASP A 47 -1.08 1.78 14.76
C ASP A 47 -2.46 2.43 14.92
N LEU A 48 -3.52 1.84 14.36
CA LEU A 48 -4.89 2.21 14.73
C LEU A 48 -5.25 1.56 16.08
N PRO A 49 -5.94 2.25 17.00
CA PRO A 49 -6.73 3.46 16.84
C PRO A 49 -6.00 4.69 17.40
N VAL A 50 -5.88 5.68 16.62
CA VAL A 50 -5.54 6.99 17.16
C VAL A 50 -6.83 7.58 17.71
N SER A 51 -6.93 7.76 19.01
CA SER A 51 -7.88 8.72 19.56
C SER A 51 -7.40 10.08 19.05
N ALA A 52 -7.95 10.49 17.92
CA ALA A 52 -7.66 11.77 17.32
C ALA A 52 -8.27 12.85 18.23
N GLY A 53 -7.50 13.28 19.19
CA GLY A 53 -7.70 14.64 19.69
C GLY A 53 -7.68 15.59 18.50
N THR A 54 -8.22 16.77 18.65
CA THR A 54 -8.41 17.82 17.65
C THR A 54 -7.14 18.29 16.91
N GLY A 55 -6.06 17.50 16.92
CA GLY A 55 -4.80 17.68 16.21
C GLY A 55 -4.71 16.87 14.93
N ALA A 56 -3.81 17.23 14.03
CA ALA A 56 -3.58 16.51 12.80
C ALA A 56 -3.27 15.02 13.09
N PHE A 57 -3.86 14.13 12.32
CA PHE A 57 -3.56 12.68 12.36
C PHE A 57 -2.05 12.40 12.25
N LEU A 58 -1.32 13.33 11.67
CA LEU A 58 0.13 13.32 11.46
C LEU A 58 0.95 13.96 12.59
N ASP A 59 0.40 14.16 13.80
CA ASP A 59 1.21 14.63 14.92
C ASP A 59 2.31 13.62 15.27
N GLU A 60 3.53 14.12 15.46
CA GLU A 60 4.79 13.37 15.60
C GLU A 60 4.78 12.24 16.66
N GLY A 61 3.78 12.19 17.53
CA GLY A 61 3.66 11.18 18.61
C GLY A 61 3.00 9.86 18.18
N ASN A 62 2.41 9.78 16.98
CA ASN A 62 1.58 8.65 16.59
C ASN A 62 2.23 7.74 15.53
N PHE A 63 3.46 8.02 15.12
CA PHE A 63 4.15 7.28 14.09
C PHE A 63 5.48 6.71 14.57
N GLU A 64 5.74 5.47 14.18
CA GLU A 64 7.04 4.84 14.24
C GLU A 64 7.68 4.87 12.85
N MET A 65 8.96 5.25 12.77
CA MET A 65 9.70 5.17 11.50
C MET A 65 10.20 3.76 11.29
N VAL A 66 9.78 3.13 10.21
CA VAL A 66 10.10 1.74 9.86
C VAL A 66 10.75 1.70 8.48
N SER A 67 11.88 0.98 8.37
CA SER A 67 12.61 0.80 7.11
C SER A 67 11.98 -0.29 6.24
N PHE A 68 11.62 0.06 5.01
CA PHE A 68 11.07 -0.86 4.01
C PHE A 68 11.92 -0.87 2.74
N PRO A 69 11.99 -2.00 2.02
CA PRO A 69 12.52 -1.98 0.66
C PRO A 69 11.72 -0.98 -0.20
N GLU A 70 12.41 -0.07 -0.88
CA GLU A 70 11.79 0.96 -1.74
C GLU A 70 10.78 0.34 -2.74
N SER A 71 11.11 -0.84 -3.26
CA SER A 71 10.25 -1.59 -4.19
C SER A 71 8.94 -2.12 -3.59
N SER A 72 8.81 -2.12 -2.26
CA SER A 72 7.58 -2.56 -1.56
C SER A 72 6.64 -1.41 -1.22
N ILE A 73 7.04 -0.18 -1.50
CA ILE A 73 6.27 1.02 -1.23
C ILE A 73 5.63 1.48 -2.52
N PRO A 74 4.30 1.53 -2.64
CA PRO A 74 3.61 2.04 -3.82
C PRO A 74 3.92 3.52 -4.06
N ASP A 75 3.92 3.93 -5.34
CA ASP A 75 4.04 5.33 -5.71
C ASP A 75 2.90 6.15 -5.10
N GLY A 76 3.25 7.26 -4.47
CA GLY A 76 2.29 8.14 -3.81
C GLY A 76 1.93 7.75 -2.37
N ALA A 77 2.54 6.70 -1.82
CA ALA A 77 2.41 6.39 -0.40
C ALA A 77 3.09 7.46 0.46
N GLU A 78 2.37 7.97 1.45
CA GLU A 78 2.88 8.99 2.36
C GLU A 78 3.13 8.40 3.76
N PHE A 79 2.33 7.42 4.17
CA PHE A 79 2.50 6.71 5.44
C PHE A 79 1.89 5.31 5.38
N GLY A 80 2.28 4.47 6.33
CA GLY A 80 1.70 3.15 6.56
C GLY A 80 0.73 3.17 7.74
N VAL A 81 -0.30 2.31 7.68
CA VAL A 81 -1.19 2.05 8.80
C VAL A 81 -1.27 0.56 9.04
N ARG A 82 -1.09 0.14 10.30
CA ARG A 82 -1.24 -1.26 10.69
C ARG A 82 -2.71 -1.62 10.83
N VAL A 83 -3.13 -2.64 10.10
CA VAL A 83 -4.49 -3.20 10.21
C VAL A 83 -4.65 -3.85 11.57
N SER A 84 -5.77 -3.58 12.25
CA SER A 84 -6.13 -4.22 13.50
C SER A 84 -7.49 -4.93 13.36
N GLY A 85 -7.50 -6.20 13.74
CA GLY A 85 -8.68 -7.05 13.66
C GLY A 85 -8.94 -7.62 12.26
N ASP A 86 -10.06 -8.32 12.12
CA ASP A 86 -10.43 -9.15 10.97
C ASP A 86 -11.53 -8.55 10.08
N SER A 87 -11.97 -7.34 10.35
CA SER A 87 -13.12 -6.72 9.68
C SER A 87 -12.91 -6.48 8.18
N MET A 88 -11.65 -6.45 7.73
CA MET A 88 -11.29 -6.26 6.31
C MET A 88 -10.79 -7.53 5.63
N GLU A 89 -10.86 -8.67 6.31
CA GLU A 89 -10.60 -9.96 5.69
C GLU A 89 -11.65 -10.32 4.61
N PRO A 90 -11.25 -11.10 3.61
CA PRO A 90 -9.95 -11.74 3.40
C PRO A 90 -8.92 -10.88 2.66
N VAL A 91 -9.19 -9.61 2.40
CA VAL A 91 -8.33 -8.74 1.58
C VAL A 91 -7.18 -8.15 2.39
N TYR A 92 -7.47 -7.71 3.60
CA TYR A 92 -6.47 -7.17 4.53
C TYR A 92 -6.53 -7.94 5.84
N HIS A 93 -5.35 -8.35 6.34
CA HIS A 93 -5.23 -9.19 7.52
C HIS A 93 -4.71 -8.42 8.73
N ASP A 94 -5.04 -8.90 9.90
CA ASP A 94 -4.54 -8.35 11.17
C ASP A 94 -3.00 -8.26 11.19
N GLY A 95 -2.46 -7.12 11.64
CA GLY A 95 -1.03 -6.84 11.65
C GLY A 95 -0.41 -6.43 10.31
N GLN A 96 -1.12 -6.56 9.19
CA GLN A 96 -0.66 -6.11 7.88
C GLN A 96 -0.49 -4.58 7.87
N ILE A 97 0.54 -4.07 7.22
CA ILE A 97 0.67 -2.64 6.94
C ILE A 97 0.06 -2.36 5.57
N VAL A 98 -0.84 -1.38 5.53
CA VAL A 98 -1.40 -0.81 4.30
C VAL A 98 -0.81 0.56 4.07
N TRP A 99 -0.53 0.87 2.79
CA TRP A 99 0.01 2.15 2.40
C TRP A 99 -1.11 3.15 2.13
N VAL A 100 -0.93 4.37 2.59
CA VAL A 100 -1.97 5.40 2.55
C VAL A 100 -1.42 6.64 1.87
N GLN A 101 -2.24 7.17 0.96
CA GLN A 101 -2.10 8.50 0.39
C GLN A 101 -3.13 9.41 1.04
N GLN A 102 -2.68 10.53 1.58
CA GLN A 102 -3.55 11.50 2.24
C GLN A 102 -4.58 12.10 1.26
N CYS A 103 -5.84 12.11 1.65
CA CYS A 103 -6.91 12.76 0.90
C CYS A 103 -8.09 13.07 1.83
N GLU A 104 -8.91 14.03 1.42
CA GLU A 104 -10.11 14.44 2.18
C GLU A 104 -11.39 13.78 1.67
N THR A 105 -11.32 13.11 0.52
CA THR A 105 -12.48 12.49 -0.13
C THR A 105 -12.15 11.11 -0.66
N LEU A 106 -13.14 10.22 -0.64
CA LEU A 106 -13.08 8.89 -1.22
C LEU A 106 -14.27 8.69 -2.16
N ARG A 107 -14.09 7.84 -3.16
CA ARG A 107 -15.18 7.36 -4.01
C ARG A 107 -15.78 6.11 -3.42
N THR A 108 -17.05 5.87 -3.68
CA THR A 108 -17.70 4.61 -3.30
C THR A 108 -16.91 3.40 -3.82
N GLY A 109 -16.57 2.49 -2.91
CA GLY A 109 -15.77 1.31 -3.16
C GLY A 109 -14.26 1.47 -2.87
N GLU A 110 -13.75 2.69 -2.74
CA GLU A 110 -12.34 2.90 -2.33
C GLU A 110 -12.17 2.54 -0.85
N VAL A 111 -11.03 1.93 -0.52
CA VAL A 111 -10.66 1.67 0.87
C VAL A 111 -9.89 2.85 1.39
N GLY A 112 -10.24 3.30 2.58
CA GLY A 112 -9.56 4.41 3.22
C GLY A 112 -9.43 4.27 4.72
N VAL A 113 -8.59 5.14 5.25
CA VAL A 113 -8.47 5.40 6.68
C VAL A 113 -9.44 6.53 7.02
N MET A 114 -10.34 6.26 7.93
CA MET A 114 -11.39 7.20 8.37
C MET A 114 -11.37 7.32 9.89
N ILE A 115 -11.68 8.50 10.37
CA ILE A 115 -11.93 8.75 11.78
C ILE A 115 -13.43 8.94 11.96
N TYR A 116 -14.00 8.21 12.90
CA TYR A 116 -15.39 8.31 13.27
C TYR A 116 -15.53 8.20 14.78
N ASP A 117 -16.15 9.20 15.38
CA ASP A 117 -16.33 9.31 16.83
C ASP A 117 -15.00 9.13 17.60
N GLY A 118 -13.95 9.82 17.14
CA GLY A 118 -12.61 9.79 17.71
C GLY A 118 -11.83 8.48 17.52
N GLN A 119 -12.37 7.50 16.78
CA GLN A 119 -11.70 6.23 16.50
C GLN A 119 -11.29 6.11 15.05
N GLY A 120 -10.13 5.47 14.79
CA GLY A 120 -9.65 5.20 13.45
C GLY A 120 -10.19 3.88 12.88
N TYR A 121 -10.57 3.88 11.61
CA TYR A 121 -11.08 2.73 10.89
C TYR A 121 -10.41 2.60 9.53
N ILE A 122 -10.11 1.36 9.13
CA ILE A 122 -9.84 1.00 7.74
C ILE A 122 -11.09 0.31 7.22
N LYS A 123 -11.78 0.92 6.25
CA LYS A 123 -13.03 0.42 5.67
C LYS A 123 -13.14 0.80 4.20
N ALA A 124 -13.96 0.09 3.46
CA ALA A 124 -14.42 0.56 2.17
C ALA A 124 -15.45 1.68 2.39
N TYR A 125 -15.29 2.76 1.65
CA TYR A 125 -16.20 3.90 1.68
C TYR A 125 -17.42 3.64 0.80
N ALA A 126 -18.59 4.00 1.28
CA ALA A 126 -19.82 4.04 0.52
C ALA A 126 -20.66 5.26 0.93
N GLU A 127 -21.69 5.52 0.16
CA GLU A 127 -22.68 6.55 0.44
C GLU A 127 -24.08 5.98 0.29
N GLN A 128 -25.00 6.45 1.12
CA GLN A 128 -26.43 6.12 1.02
C GLN A 128 -27.29 7.37 1.20
N GLU A 129 -28.55 7.29 0.77
CA GLU A 129 -29.53 8.29 1.15
C GLU A 129 -29.79 8.22 2.66
N PRO A 130 -29.70 9.35 3.38
CA PRO A 130 -29.94 9.34 4.82
C PRO A 130 -31.43 9.10 5.14
N ASP A 131 -31.69 8.39 6.23
CA ASP A 131 -33.06 8.18 6.74
C ASP A 131 -33.71 9.52 7.15
N ASP A 132 -32.91 10.47 7.65
CA ASP A 132 -33.32 11.86 7.92
C ASP A 132 -32.54 12.81 7.00
N PRO A 133 -33.12 13.20 5.85
CA PRO A 133 -32.46 14.10 4.90
C PRO A 133 -32.19 15.51 5.44
N GLU A 134 -32.92 15.96 6.46
CA GLU A 134 -32.73 17.29 7.04
C GLU A 134 -31.47 17.35 7.89
N ALA A 135 -31.10 16.24 8.54
CA ALA A 135 -29.86 16.12 9.30
C ALA A 135 -28.59 16.21 8.45
N TYR A 136 -28.72 15.97 7.12
CA TYR A 136 -27.63 16.06 6.16
C TYR A 136 -27.75 17.29 5.22
N LEU A 137 -28.55 18.28 5.60
CA LEU A 137 -28.65 19.54 4.89
C LEU A 137 -27.47 20.43 5.28
N GLY A 138 -26.61 20.74 4.33
CA GLY A 138 -25.49 21.64 4.56
C GLY A 138 -25.98 23.09 4.79
N SER A 139 -25.13 23.91 5.39
CA SER A 139 -25.40 25.38 5.55
C SER A 139 -25.58 26.10 4.23
N ASP A 140 -25.16 25.51 3.13
CA ASP A 140 -25.34 25.95 1.74
C ASP A 140 -26.69 25.52 1.14
N GLY A 141 -27.54 24.83 1.90
CA GLY A 141 -28.83 24.31 1.45
C GLY A 141 -28.73 23.06 0.56
N VAL A 142 -27.53 22.49 0.39
CA VAL A 142 -27.30 21.29 -0.40
C VAL A 142 -27.47 20.02 0.47
N ARG A 143 -28.31 19.11 0.03
CA ARG A 143 -28.42 17.79 0.65
C ARG A 143 -27.20 16.94 0.34
N ARG A 144 -26.62 16.35 1.37
CA ARG A 144 -25.46 15.46 1.26
C ARG A 144 -25.86 14.03 1.50
N MET A 145 -25.16 13.12 0.85
CA MET A 145 -25.30 11.69 1.12
C MET A 145 -24.71 11.35 2.47
N GLN A 146 -25.23 10.32 3.12
CA GLN A 146 -24.69 9.79 4.35
C GLN A 146 -23.50 8.88 4.07
N PRO A 147 -22.32 9.16 4.64
CA PRO A 147 -21.18 8.26 4.55
C PRO A 147 -21.45 6.91 5.23
N VAL A 148 -20.97 5.82 4.65
CA VAL A 148 -21.11 4.47 5.18
C VAL A 148 -19.73 3.80 5.16
N MET A 149 -19.33 3.26 6.29
CA MET A 149 -18.14 2.42 6.42
C MET A 149 -18.52 0.95 6.23
N VAL A 150 -17.93 0.32 5.20
CA VAL A 150 -18.26 -1.06 4.81
C VAL A 150 -17.05 -1.96 5.09
N SER A 151 -17.30 -3.05 5.82
CA SER A 151 -16.31 -4.11 6.06
C SER A 151 -16.32 -5.11 4.91
N TYR A 152 -15.17 -5.65 4.53
CA TYR A 152 -15.11 -6.77 3.59
C TYR A 152 -15.55 -8.08 4.23
N ASN A 153 -15.27 -8.25 5.52
CA ASN A 153 -15.78 -9.38 6.29
C ASN A 153 -17.27 -9.18 6.55
N LYS A 154 -18.07 -10.05 5.95
CA LYS A 154 -19.56 -10.00 6.01
C LYS A 154 -20.14 -10.24 7.39
N ALA A 155 -19.33 -10.68 8.36
CA ALA A 155 -19.76 -10.79 9.76
C ALA A 155 -20.00 -9.40 10.39
N TYR A 156 -19.49 -8.34 9.77
CA TYR A 156 -19.64 -6.95 10.22
C TYR A 156 -20.63 -6.22 9.34
N ALA A 157 -21.72 -5.73 9.94
CA ALA A 157 -22.68 -4.90 9.23
C ALA A 157 -22.05 -3.56 8.78
N PRO A 158 -22.54 -2.99 7.66
CA PRO A 158 -22.19 -1.62 7.29
C PRO A 158 -22.53 -0.65 8.41
N LYS A 159 -21.66 0.34 8.63
CA LYS A 159 -21.81 1.34 9.69
C LYS A 159 -22.03 2.72 9.07
N PRO A 160 -23.28 3.21 8.98
CA PRO A 160 -23.55 4.57 8.55
C PRO A 160 -23.01 5.59 9.57
N ALA A 161 -22.45 6.68 9.09
CA ALA A 161 -22.00 7.75 9.96
C ALA A 161 -23.22 8.56 10.47
N SER A 162 -23.25 8.85 11.76
CA SER A 162 -24.25 9.78 12.32
C SER A 162 -23.85 11.23 12.03
N PRO A 163 -24.79 12.11 11.69
CA PRO A 163 -24.49 13.54 11.46
C PRO A 163 -24.05 14.28 12.73
N GLU A 164 -24.35 13.72 13.90
CA GLU A 164 -23.98 14.29 15.21
C GLU A 164 -22.56 13.97 15.64
N LEU A 165 -21.91 12.99 14.98
CA LEU A 165 -20.58 12.52 15.33
C LEU A 165 -19.56 12.95 14.29
N GLU A 166 -18.33 13.17 14.75
CA GLU A 166 -17.23 13.48 13.83
C GLU A 166 -17.01 12.34 12.84
N PHE A 167 -17.06 12.65 11.55
CA PHE A 167 -16.61 11.76 10.48
C PHE A 167 -15.60 12.49 9.60
N ARG A 168 -14.42 11.90 9.45
CA ARG A 168 -13.35 12.48 8.65
C ARG A 168 -12.59 11.39 7.88
N ILE A 169 -12.30 11.66 6.61
CA ILE A 169 -11.41 10.85 5.79
C ILE A 169 -9.98 11.37 6.01
N VAL A 170 -9.05 10.46 6.28
CA VAL A 170 -7.63 10.73 6.48
C VAL A 170 -6.84 10.46 5.21
N GLY A 171 -7.17 9.39 4.50
CA GLY A 171 -6.48 9.03 3.29
C GLY A 171 -7.03 7.77 2.64
N ARG A 172 -6.60 7.55 1.41
CA ARG A 172 -6.93 6.39 0.60
C ARG A 172 -5.85 5.33 0.72
N VAL A 173 -6.24 4.06 0.87
CA VAL A 173 -5.36 2.90 0.78
C VAL A 173 -4.99 2.66 -0.69
N LEU A 174 -3.70 2.43 -0.97
CA LEU A 174 -3.12 2.24 -2.29
C LEU A 174 -3.03 0.75 -2.67
#